data_9826d595dad7f85a63ceb99fe399dd9b
#
_entry.id   9826d595dad7f85a63ceb99fe399dd9b
#
_cell.length_a   1.000
_cell.length_b   1.000
_cell.length_c   1.000
_cell.angle_alpha   90.00
_cell.angle_beta   90.00
_cell.angle_gamma   90.00
#
_symmetry.space_group_name_H-M   'P 1'
#
loop_
_entity.id
_entity.type
_entity.pdbx_description
1 polymer ?
#
loop_
_entity_poly.entity_id
_entity_poly.type
_entity_poly.pdbx_seq_one_letter_code
_entity_poly.pdbx_strand_id
1 'polypeptide(L)'
;MISRAKAQRRQESRLLTIRAISWRLGAFAGALLLCFTPLVRAQDLTSPDREQLLNGLRLMFWLNPGTPDVTLKLRINSGAAFDLAGKSGQMALLGDLLFPDPATVDYFTDEMGGKLDVSVTYDSLTITMVGKASELERIVEVLRNALLATQLSPDVVKRVRDARVKLLRDSSIEPGGVADRAIAARLYGDFPYARPASGSPEDVARVDHGDLMLARDRFLNSNNATLAIVGGVTKARAMKAIRQLLGPWRMSEQIVPTTFRQPTAPDPRALIVNVAGPGVEVRLAVRGVSRSDPDYFVATVLAKLAQHRWQATTPELASQPVFGRSDAYVLPGAFVMGATVKPQSAVDSLAGARKVLDSLMNMAATPAELERAKHDAVNEIAAFVAKPENAPDPWLDADTYHLRETQDQIASLRAVNASDIQRVANRLFKTTSAVATVLAGETLQLKPALEGRLPYEVLGEIVTPPPPAKPPAKPASNNNPM
;
A
#
# COMPACT_ATOMS: atom_id res chain seq x y z
N MET A 1 -25.05 -35.89 19.34
CA MET A 1 -25.62 -34.63 19.91
C MET A 1 -24.70 -33.92 20.91
N ILE A 2 -23.51 -34.40 21.18
CA ILE A 2 -22.58 -33.84 22.22
C ILE A 2 -21.56 -32.85 21.64
N SER A 3 -21.42 -32.79 20.32
CA SER A 3 -20.42 -31.93 19.66
C SER A 3 -20.84 -30.47 19.48
N ARG A 4 -22.14 -30.16 19.36
CA ARG A 4 -22.63 -28.78 19.17
C ARG A 4 -22.67 -27.91 20.44
N ALA A 5 -22.74 -28.51 21.59
CA ALA A 5 -22.80 -27.80 22.88
C ALA A 5 -21.41 -27.27 23.33
N LYS A 6 -20.30 -27.85 22.84
CA LYS A 6 -18.93 -27.38 23.15
C LYS A 6 -18.48 -26.17 22.34
N ALA A 7 -19.02 -26.01 21.13
CA ALA A 7 -18.69 -24.86 20.28
C ALA A 7 -19.40 -23.58 20.77
N GLN A 8 -20.64 -23.69 21.26
CA GLN A 8 -21.39 -22.56 21.73
C GLN A 8 -20.87 -21.97 23.06
N ARG A 9 -20.36 -22.80 23.96
CA ARG A 9 -19.73 -22.35 25.22
C ARG A 9 -18.40 -21.63 25.06
N ARG A 10 -17.68 -21.84 23.95
CA ARG A 10 -16.42 -21.12 23.65
C ARG A 10 -16.65 -19.73 23.05
N GLN A 11 -17.79 -19.46 22.46
CA GLN A 11 -18.15 -18.14 21.95
C GLN A 11 -18.65 -17.19 23.03
N GLU A 12 -19.34 -17.70 24.04
CA GLU A 12 -19.86 -16.89 25.15
C GLU A 12 -18.80 -16.50 26.19
N SER A 13 -17.71 -17.25 26.32
CA SER A 13 -16.61 -16.91 27.23
C SER A 13 -15.65 -15.84 26.74
N ARG A 14 -15.73 -15.46 25.45
CA ARG A 14 -14.92 -14.36 24.89
C ARG A 14 -15.61 -12.98 24.90
N LEU A 15 -16.87 -12.90 25.25
CA LEU A 15 -17.64 -11.65 25.30
C LEU A 15 -17.80 -11.06 26.70
N LEU A 16 -17.29 -11.71 27.74
CA LEU A 16 -17.50 -11.31 29.15
C LEU A 16 -16.24 -10.74 29.85
N THR A 17 -15.13 -10.52 29.15
CA THR A 17 -13.89 -9.99 29.75
C THR A 17 -13.59 -8.52 29.40
N ILE A 18 -14.53 -7.79 28.85
CA ILE A 18 -14.39 -6.34 28.60
C ILE A 18 -15.55 -5.60 29.25
N ARG A 19 -15.59 -5.58 30.59
CA ARG A 19 -16.27 -4.55 31.39
C ARG A 19 -15.99 -4.82 32.87
N ALA A 20 -15.18 -3.95 33.43
CA ALA A 20 -15.11 -3.55 34.83
C ALA A 20 -13.66 -3.42 35.31
N ILE A 21 -13.14 -2.24 35.27
CA ILE A 21 -12.34 -1.64 36.35
C ILE A 21 -12.44 -0.13 36.17
N SER A 22 -13.29 0.45 37.00
CA SER A 22 -13.30 1.89 37.28
C SER A 22 -12.98 2.08 38.76
N TRP A 23 -12.06 3.00 39.04
CA TRP A 23 -11.88 3.80 40.25
C TRP A 23 -11.40 3.15 41.53
N ARG A 24 -10.19 3.53 41.95
CA ARG A 24 -9.92 4.10 43.28
C ARG A 24 -8.62 4.89 43.28
N LEU A 25 -8.72 6.16 43.69
CA LEU A 25 -7.63 7.04 44.09
C LEU A 25 -6.90 6.52 45.32
N GLY A 26 -5.60 6.81 45.42
CA GLY A 26 -4.80 6.60 46.66
C GLY A 26 -3.35 6.96 46.45
N ALA A 27 -2.92 7.96 47.15
CA ALA A 27 -1.73 8.81 47.11
C ALA A 27 -0.36 8.14 47.31
N PHE A 28 0.66 8.81 46.77
CA PHE A 28 2.05 9.00 47.19
C PHE A 28 2.90 7.81 47.66
N ALA A 29 3.92 7.46 46.86
CA ALA A 29 5.31 7.32 47.32
C ALA A 29 6.25 7.29 46.12
N GLY A 30 7.22 8.19 46.04
CA GLY A 30 8.20 8.26 44.94
C GLY A 30 9.13 7.06 44.98
N ALA A 31 9.21 6.40 43.84
CA ALA A 31 10.33 5.54 43.47
C ALA A 31 10.61 5.80 41.98
N LEU A 32 11.77 6.40 41.74
CA LEU A 32 12.35 6.55 40.39
C LEU A 32 12.64 5.15 39.85
N LEU A 33 11.65 4.53 39.24
CA LEU A 33 11.84 3.36 38.41
C LEU A 33 12.26 3.88 37.04
N LEU A 34 13.57 3.91 36.78
CA LEU A 34 14.13 3.92 35.45
C LEU A 34 13.54 2.72 34.70
N CYS A 35 12.44 2.93 34.00
CA CYS A 35 11.97 2.01 32.98
C CYS A 35 13.04 1.93 31.89
N PHE A 36 13.97 0.98 32.03
CA PHE A 36 14.69 0.43 30.92
C PHE A 36 13.64 -0.25 30.02
N THR A 37 13.02 0.51 29.14
CA THR A 37 12.42 -0.08 27.95
C THR A 37 13.58 -0.74 27.21
N PRO A 38 13.54 -2.08 26.99
CA PRO A 38 14.50 -2.66 26.08
C PRO A 38 14.31 -1.95 24.76
N LEU A 39 15.30 -1.16 24.31
CA LEU A 39 15.41 -0.83 22.91
C LEU A 39 15.46 -2.17 22.21
N VAL A 40 14.33 -2.57 21.61
CA VAL A 40 14.31 -3.64 20.62
C VAL A 40 15.17 -3.08 19.49
N ARG A 41 16.46 -3.45 19.50
CA ARG A 41 17.32 -3.23 18.36
C ARG A 41 16.62 -3.94 17.20
N ALA A 42 16.08 -3.18 16.27
CA ALA A 42 15.84 -3.70 14.94
C ALA A 42 17.14 -4.41 14.57
N GLN A 43 17.06 -5.72 14.35
CA GLN A 43 18.19 -6.46 13.84
C GLN A 43 18.42 -5.89 12.45
N ASP A 44 19.40 -4.97 12.31
CA ASP A 44 19.93 -4.61 11.02
C ASP A 44 20.43 -5.92 10.40
N LEU A 45 19.64 -6.47 9.49
CA LEU A 45 20.07 -7.64 8.75
C LEU A 45 21.33 -7.21 7.99
N THR A 46 22.43 -7.82 8.35
CA THR A 46 23.69 -7.71 7.58
C THR A 46 23.43 -8.13 6.14
N SER A 47 24.34 -7.80 5.23
CA SER A 47 24.23 -8.25 3.84
C SER A 47 23.96 -9.75 3.75
N PRO A 48 22.95 -10.18 2.95
CA PRO A 48 22.63 -11.60 2.80
C PRO A 48 23.74 -12.35 2.10
N ASP A 49 23.86 -13.62 2.43
CA ASP A 49 24.56 -14.56 1.56
C ASP A 49 23.66 -14.80 0.33
N ARG A 50 24.19 -14.58 -0.87
CA ARG A 50 23.43 -14.62 -2.14
C ARG A 50 23.83 -15.83 -2.96
N GLU A 51 22.83 -16.51 -3.51
CA GLU A 51 22.98 -17.62 -4.43
C GLU A 51 21.97 -17.47 -5.58
N GLN A 52 22.20 -18.21 -6.66
CA GLN A 52 21.25 -18.33 -7.75
C GLN A 52 21.19 -19.78 -8.22
N LEU A 53 19.98 -20.29 -8.43
CA LEU A 53 19.77 -21.61 -9.02
C LEU A 53 19.96 -21.55 -10.55
N LEU A 54 20.19 -22.73 -11.16
CA LEU A 54 20.31 -22.85 -12.61
C LEU A 54 19.07 -22.40 -13.39
N ASN A 55 17.88 -22.47 -12.75
CA ASN A 55 16.64 -21.96 -13.31
C ASN A 55 16.45 -20.44 -13.11
N GLY A 56 17.47 -19.73 -12.63
CA GLY A 56 17.46 -18.29 -12.45
C GLY A 56 16.82 -17.78 -11.16
N LEU A 57 16.27 -18.65 -10.29
CA LEU A 57 15.74 -18.25 -8.99
C LEU A 57 16.86 -17.66 -8.13
N ARG A 58 16.69 -16.41 -7.70
CA ARG A 58 17.62 -15.72 -6.79
C ARG A 58 17.31 -16.09 -5.35
N LEU A 59 18.36 -16.32 -4.56
CA LEU A 59 18.25 -16.72 -3.15
C LEU A 59 19.03 -15.75 -2.27
N MET A 60 18.44 -15.40 -1.13
CA MET A 60 19.06 -14.56 -0.10
C MET A 60 18.92 -15.26 1.23
N PHE A 61 20.04 -15.37 1.99
CA PHE A 61 20.08 -16.11 3.25
C PHE A 61 20.55 -15.24 4.41
N TRP A 62 19.81 -15.30 5.50
CA TRP A 62 20.17 -14.79 6.84
C TRP A 62 19.96 -15.90 7.84
N LEU A 63 20.93 -16.79 7.93
CA LEU A 63 20.80 -18.04 8.65
C LEU A 63 21.39 -17.95 10.06
N ASN A 64 20.60 -18.34 11.04
CA ASN A 64 20.98 -18.48 12.43
C ASN A 64 20.48 -19.83 12.98
N PRO A 65 21.28 -20.90 12.89
CA PRO A 65 20.87 -22.26 13.28
C PRO A 65 20.40 -22.41 14.73
N GLY A 66 20.64 -21.42 15.58
CA GLY A 66 20.17 -21.40 16.98
C GLY A 66 18.72 -20.96 17.17
N THR A 67 18.05 -20.43 16.14
CA THR A 67 16.64 -20.00 16.24
C THR A 67 15.68 -21.15 15.92
N PRO A 68 14.52 -21.23 16.61
CA PRO A 68 13.57 -22.33 16.40
C PRO A 68 12.76 -22.20 15.10
N ASP A 69 12.64 -20.99 14.58
CA ASP A 69 11.76 -20.66 13.46
C ASP A 69 12.55 -20.37 12.18
N VAL A 70 11.88 -20.53 11.05
CA VAL A 70 12.37 -20.12 9.73
C VAL A 70 11.27 -19.35 9.00
N THR A 71 11.66 -18.28 8.34
CA THR A 71 10.81 -17.49 7.42
C THR A 71 11.28 -17.70 5.99
N LEU A 72 10.37 -18.09 5.12
CA LEU A 72 10.53 -18.09 3.68
C LEU A 72 9.69 -16.97 3.11
N LYS A 73 10.29 -16.04 2.39
CA LYS A 73 9.59 -14.95 1.71
C LYS A 73 9.94 -14.96 0.23
N LEU A 74 9.02 -15.47 -0.57
CA LEU A 74 9.14 -15.48 -2.02
C LEU A 74 8.48 -14.25 -2.60
N ARG A 75 9.25 -13.45 -3.34
CA ARG A 75 8.73 -12.29 -4.07
C ARG A 75 8.87 -12.52 -5.56
N ILE A 76 7.76 -12.42 -6.28
CA ILE A 76 7.67 -12.40 -7.73
C ILE A 76 7.59 -10.93 -8.15
N ASN A 77 8.49 -10.47 -9.01
CA ASN A 77 8.65 -9.06 -9.40
C ASN A 77 7.65 -8.64 -10.48
N SER A 78 6.40 -9.04 -10.31
CA SER A 78 5.26 -8.65 -11.12
C SER A 78 4.01 -8.65 -10.27
N GLY A 79 3.23 -7.59 -10.35
CA GLY A 79 2.03 -7.40 -9.53
C GLY A 79 0.86 -6.85 -10.33
N ALA A 80 -0.06 -6.20 -9.65
CA ALA A 80 -1.33 -5.72 -10.21
C ALA A 80 -1.19 -4.66 -11.31
N ALA A 81 -0.01 -4.04 -11.48
CA ALA A 81 0.22 -3.15 -12.61
C ALA A 81 0.05 -3.85 -13.96
N PHE A 82 0.25 -5.15 -14.01
CA PHE A 82 0.10 -5.98 -15.20
C PHE A 82 -1.31 -6.57 -15.40
N ASP A 83 -2.25 -6.28 -14.52
CA ASP A 83 -3.63 -6.69 -14.68
C ASP A 83 -4.21 -6.16 -15.99
N LEU A 84 -4.94 -6.99 -16.71
CA LEU A 84 -5.58 -6.59 -17.95
C LEU A 84 -6.60 -5.46 -17.72
N ALA A 85 -6.77 -4.61 -18.72
CA ALA A 85 -7.76 -3.54 -18.67
C ALA A 85 -9.17 -4.11 -18.43
N GLY A 86 -9.88 -3.56 -17.42
CA GLY A 86 -11.21 -4.04 -17.02
C GLY A 86 -11.21 -5.38 -16.26
N LYS A 87 -10.03 -5.88 -15.85
CA LYS A 87 -9.85 -7.11 -15.07
C LYS A 87 -8.89 -6.88 -13.89
N SER A 88 -8.99 -5.72 -13.23
CA SER A 88 -8.16 -5.41 -12.06
C SER A 88 -8.38 -6.44 -10.94
N GLY A 89 -7.30 -6.81 -10.26
CA GLY A 89 -7.28 -7.90 -9.29
C GLY A 89 -6.98 -9.28 -9.88
N GLN A 90 -6.60 -9.36 -11.16
CA GLN A 90 -6.18 -10.60 -11.80
C GLN A 90 -4.98 -11.23 -11.09
N MET A 91 -3.94 -10.46 -10.79
CA MET A 91 -2.77 -10.95 -10.05
C MET A 91 -3.09 -11.30 -8.60
N ALA A 92 -4.01 -10.56 -7.98
CA ALA A 92 -4.45 -10.86 -6.63
C ALA A 92 -5.28 -12.17 -6.58
N LEU A 93 -6.17 -12.40 -7.56
CA LEU A 93 -6.89 -13.67 -7.71
C LEU A 93 -5.93 -14.83 -8.02
N LEU A 94 -4.88 -14.58 -8.81
CA LEU A 94 -3.84 -15.58 -9.05
C LEU A 94 -3.11 -15.94 -7.76
N GLY A 95 -2.84 -14.95 -6.89
CA GLY A 95 -2.28 -15.17 -5.55
C GLY A 95 -3.16 -16.07 -4.68
N ASP A 96 -4.47 -15.83 -4.64
CA ASP A 96 -5.43 -16.68 -3.90
C ASP A 96 -5.45 -18.12 -4.45
N LEU A 97 -5.27 -18.26 -5.76
CA LEU A 97 -5.25 -19.56 -6.44
C LEU A 97 -3.97 -20.37 -6.24
N LEU A 98 -2.93 -19.79 -5.62
CA LEU A 98 -1.75 -20.58 -5.22
C LEU A 98 -2.07 -21.50 -4.04
N PHE A 99 -3.04 -21.15 -3.21
CA PHE A 99 -3.51 -21.92 -2.06
C PHE A 99 -5.04 -22.06 -2.10
N PRO A 100 -5.61 -22.73 -3.13
CA PRO A 100 -7.05 -22.72 -3.36
C PRO A 100 -7.83 -23.62 -2.40
N ASP A 101 -7.15 -24.54 -1.72
CA ASP A 101 -7.74 -25.49 -0.80
C ASP A 101 -7.55 -25.03 0.64
N PRO A 102 -8.64 -24.67 1.36
CA PRO A 102 -8.56 -24.31 2.78
C PRO A 102 -7.87 -25.39 3.64
N ALA A 103 -8.02 -26.68 3.31
CA ALA A 103 -7.38 -27.75 4.07
C ALA A 103 -5.86 -27.69 4.01
N THR A 104 -5.26 -27.22 2.90
CA THR A 104 -3.82 -26.99 2.81
C THR A 104 -3.38 -25.83 3.70
N VAL A 105 -4.18 -24.77 3.77
CA VAL A 105 -3.91 -23.61 4.64
C VAL A 105 -4.04 -24.04 6.11
N ASP A 106 -5.14 -24.72 6.48
CA ASP A 106 -5.40 -25.21 7.83
C ASP A 106 -4.30 -26.20 8.29
N TYR A 107 -3.87 -27.10 7.40
CA TYR A 107 -2.73 -27.97 7.68
C TYR A 107 -1.46 -27.19 8.02
N PHE A 108 -1.13 -26.18 7.22
CA PHE A 108 0.06 -25.39 7.45
C PHE A 108 -0.04 -24.52 8.72
N THR A 109 -1.21 -23.90 8.96
CA THR A 109 -1.41 -22.97 10.08
C THR A 109 -1.70 -23.70 11.39
N ASP A 110 -2.59 -24.67 11.40
CA ASP A 110 -3.11 -25.29 12.62
C ASP A 110 -2.27 -26.52 13.04
N GLU A 111 -1.91 -27.39 12.08
CA GLU A 111 -1.17 -28.60 12.40
C GLU A 111 0.35 -28.35 12.48
N MET A 112 0.92 -27.59 11.52
CA MET A 112 2.33 -27.23 11.54
C MET A 112 2.63 -26.03 12.43
N GLY A 113 1.60 -25.28 12.88
CA GLY A 113 1.74 -24.07 13.69
C GLY A 113 2.42 -22.91 12.94
N GLY A 114 2.29 -22.91 11.62
CA GLY A 114 2.87 -21.89 10.74
C GLY A 114 1.99 -20.66 10.55
N LYS A 115 2.52 -19.69 9.77
CA LYS A 115 1.78 -18.54 9.28
C LYS A 115 2.00 -18.42 7.78
N LEU A 116 0.92 -18.26 7.04
CA LEU A 116 0.93 -18.06 5.59
C LEU A 116 0.24 -16.73 5.26
N ASP A 117 0.92 -15.90 4.48
CA ASP A 117 0.37 -14.68 3.92
C ASP A 117 0.69 -14.61 2.42
N VAL A 118 -0.28 -14.19 1.62
CA VAL A 118 -0.11 -13.90 0.19
C VAL A 118 -0.60 -12.50 -0.08
N SER A 119 0.29 -11.64 -0.50
CA SER A 119 -0.01 -10.23 -0.76
C SER A 119 0.40 -9.82 -2.16
N VAL A 120 -0.37 -8.90 -2.74
CA VAL A 120 -0.11 -8.33 -4.06
C VAL A 120 -0.08 -6.81 -3.97
N THR A 121 1.01 -6.25 -4.45
CA THR A 121 1.17 -4.81 -4.69
C THR A 121 1.07 -4.52 -6.19
N TYR A 122 1.28 -3.29 -6.60
CA TYR A 122 1.38 -2.99 -8.03
C TYR A 122 2.57 -3.68 -8.71
N ASP A 123 3.67 -3.86 -8.00
CA ASP A 123 4.95 -4.29 -8.57
C ASP A 123 5.32 -5.73 -8.22
N SER A 124 4.65 -6.34 -7.26
CA SER A 124 5.01 -7.70 -6.81
C SER A 124 3.83 -8.52 -6.30
N LEU A 125 3.98 -9.85 -6.40
CA LEU A 125 3.25 -10.84 -5.64
C LEU A 125 4.22 -11.47 -4.63
N THR A 126 3.86 -11.47 -3.36
CA THR A 126 4.73 -11.96 -2.28
C THR A 126 4.02 -13.07 -1.50
N ILE A 127 4.70 -14.19 -1.29
CA ILE A 127 4.27 -15.30 -0.43
C ILE A 127 5.21 -15.30 0.79
N THR A 128 4.65 -15.16 1.99
CA THR A 128 5.39 -15.22 3.26
C THR A 128 4.94 -16.43 4.05
N MET A 129 5.89 -17.30 4.38
CA MET A 129 5.66 -18.51 5.16
C MET A 129 6.59 -18.49 6.36
N VAL A 130 6.03 -18.55 7.57
CA VAL A 130 6.79 -18.65 8.82
C VAL A 130 6.43 -19.98 9.45
N GLY A 131 7.44 -20.72 9.91
CA GLY A 131 7.20 -22.01 10.57
C GLY A 131 8.44 -22.49 11.32
N LYS A 132 8.36 -23.69 11.90
CA LYS A 132 9.46 -24.27 12.65
C LYS A 132 10.62 -24.65 11.71
N ALA A 133 11.84 -24.33 12.11
CA ALA A 133 13.04 -24.66 11.34
C ALA A 133 13.21 -26.17 11.11
N SER A 134 12.70 -27.02 12.02
CA SER A 134 12.67 -28.48 11.87
C SER A 134 11.86 -28.94 10.66
N GLU A 135 10.83 -28.17 10.26
CA GLU A 135 9.87 -28.50 9.19
C GLU A 135 10.23 -27.85 7.84
N LEU A 136 11.46 -27.36 7.67
CA LEU A 136 11.87 -26.60 6.47
C LEU A 136 11.47 -27.31 5.16
N GLU A 137 11.75 -28.60 5.04
CA GLU A 137 11.49 -29.36 3.81
C GLU A 137 9.99 -29.40 3.50
N ARG A 138 9.13 -29.55 4.51
CA ARG A 138 7.67 -29.51 4.35
C ARG A 138 7.18 -28.14 3.97
N ILE A 139 7.74 -27.06 4.56
CA ILE A 139 7.40 -25.68 4.19
C ILE A 139 7.76 -25.43 2.72
N VAL A 140 8.95 -25.85 2.28
CA VAL A 140 9.36 -25.72 0.87
C VAL A 140 8.50 -26.62 -0.04
N GLU A 141 8.04 -27.78 0.42
CA GLU A 141 7.13 -28.65 -0.35
C GLU A 141 5.75 -27.99 -0.53
N VAL A 142 5.18 -27.37 0.50
CA VAL A 142 3.92 -26.61 0.42
C VAL A 142 4.09 -25.46 -0.60
N LEU A 143 5.19 -24.71 -0.54
CA LEU A 143 5.50 -23.66 -1.51
C LEU A 143 5.65 -24.22 -2.93
N ARG A 144 6.37 -25.33 -3.10
CA ARG A 144 6.49 -26.01 -4.41
C ARG A 144 5.13 -26.39 -4.97
N ASN A 145 4.27 -26.98 -4.15
CA ASN A 145 2.94 -27.40 -4.60
C ASN A 145 2.10 -26.20 -5.05
N ALA A 146 2.16 -25.09 -4.33
CA ALA A 146 1.51 -23.84 -4.74
C ALA A 146 2.00 -23.34 -6.12
N LEU A 147 3.31 -23.40 -6.39
CA LEU A 147 3.90 -22.86 -7.61
C LEU A 147 3.79 -23.80 -8.82
N LEU A 148 3.95 -25.13 -8.61
CA LEU A 148 4.13 -26.10 -9.68
C LEU A 148 2.98 -27.09 -9.84
N ALA A 149 2.31 -27.44 -8.75
CA ALA A 149 1.31 -28.52 -8.76
C ALA A 149 -0.14 -28.02 -8.73
N THR A 150 -0.38 -26.75 -8.41
CA THR A 150 -1.73 -26.19 -8.36
C THR A 150 -2.40 -26.27 -9.74
N GLN A 151 -3.49 -27.03 -9.79
CA GLN A 151 -4.32 -27.13 -11.01
C GLN A 151 -5.37 -26.01 -11.00
N LEU A 152 -5.29 -25.13 -11.98
CA LEU A 152 -6.28 -24.07 -12.19
C LEU A 152 -7.45 -24.63 -13.02
N SER A 153 -8.24 -25.56 -12.46
CA SER A 153 -9.46 -26.00 -13.15
C SER A 153 -10.52 -24.89 -13.17
N PRO A 154 -11.41 -24.85 -14.19
CA PRO A 154 -12.46 -23.84 -14.26
C PRO A 154 -13.33 -23.76 -13.00
N ASP A 155 -13.62 -24.88 -12.34
CA ASP A 155 -14.43 -24.93 -11.12
C ASP A 155 -13.70 -24.33 -9.92
N VAL A 156 -12.41 -24.63 -9.77
CA VAL A 156 -11.57 -24.03 -8.72
C VAL A 156 -11.46 -22.53 -8.94
N VAL A 157 -11.19 -22.08 -10.15
CA VAL A 157 -11.14 -20.68 -10.51
C VAL A 157 -12.45 -19.98 -10.18
N LYS A 158 -13.59 -20.56 -10.56
CA LYS A 158 -14.91 -20.00 -10.26
C LYS A 158 -15.12 -19.86 -8.75
N ARG A 159 -14.84 -20.89 -7.97
CA ARG A 159 -15.04 -20.89 -6.51
C ARG A 159 -14.18 -19.81 -5.83
N VAL A 160 -12.91 -19.73 -6.15
CA VAL A 160 -11.97 -18.77 -5.53
C VAL A 160 -12.31 -17.33 -5.96
N ARG A 161 -12.66 -17.14 -7.25
CA ARG A 161 -13.13 -15.85 -7.77
C ARG A 161 -14.37 -15.36 -7.04
N ASP A 162 -15.38 -16.21 -6.88
CA ASP A 162 -16.65 -15.86 -6.24
C ASP A 162 -16.41 -15.50 -4.75
N ALA A 163 -15.49 -16.22 -4.07
CA ALA A 163 -15.08 -15.90 -2.71
C ALA A 163 -14.38 -14.53 -2.63
N ARG A 164 -13.49 -14.23 -3.55
CA ARG A 164 -12.80 -12.92 -3.60
C ARG A 164 -13.77 -11.78 -3.91
N VAL A 165 -14.69 -11.96 -4.87
CA VAL A 165 -15.75 -10.98 -5.18
C VAL A 165 -16.58 -10.67 -3.94
N LYS A 166 -16.96 -11.70 -3.17
CA LYS A 166 -17.68 -11.51 -1.90
C LYS A 166 -16.83 -10.70 -0.89
N LEU A 167 -15.59 -11.09 -0.66
CA LEU A 167 -14.67 -10.39 0.23
C LEU A 167 -14.54 -8.90 -0.13
N LEU A 168 -14.36 -8.60 -1.44
CA LEU A 168 -14.24 -7.24 -1.92
C LEU A 168 -15.52 -6.41 -1.72
N ARG A 169 -16.69 -7.02 -1.91
CA ARG A 169 -17.98 -6.35 -1.63
C ARG A 169 -18.14 -6.05 -0.15
N ASP A 170 -17.82 -6.99 0.70
CA ASP A 170 -17.95 -6.83 2.16
C ASP A 170 -16.97 -5.76 2.70
N SER A 171 -15.79 -5.60 2.09
CA SER A 171 -14.75 -4.63 2.49
C SER A 171 -14.84 -3.26 1.79
N SER A 172 -15.67 -3.11 0.75
CA SER A 172 -15.69 -1.91 -0.11
C SER A 172 -16.40 -0.69 0.47
N ILE A 173 -16.96 -0.80 1.67
CA ILE A 173 -17.92 0.17 2.24
C ILE A 173 -17.22 1.24 3.09
N GLU A 174 -15.99 1.03 3.51
CA GLU A 174 -15.29 1.97 4.38
C GLU A 174 -14.98 3.29 3.66
N PRO A 175 -15.42 4.44 4.19
CA PRO A 175 -15.30 5.73 3.52
C PRO A 175 -13.86 6.10 3.12
N GLY A 176 -12.88 5.83 4.00
CA GLY A 176 -11.47 6.07 3.72
C GLY A 176 -10.96 5.26 2.52
N GLY A 177 -11.34 3.99 2.43
CA GLY A 177 -11.01 3.12 1.29
C GLY A 177 -11.67 3.57 -0.02
N VAL A 178 -12.91 4.09 0.06
CA VAL A 178 -13.61 4.69 -1.10
C VAL A 178 -12.85 5.92 -1.58
N ALA A 179 -12.47 6.81 -0.66
CA ALA A 179 -11.73 8.03 -0.98
C ALA A 179 -10.35 7.72 -1.59
N ASP A 180 -9.65 6.72 -1.07
CA ASP A 180 -8.34 6.30 -1.57
C ASP A 180 -8.42 5.70 -2.99
N ARG A 181 -9.44 4.90 -3.29
CA ARG A 181 -9.69 4.41 -4.66
C ARG A 181 -10.06 5.56 -5.61
N ALA A 182 -10.91 6.47 -5.17
CA ALA A 182 -11.35 7.60 -5.98
C ALA A 182 -10.20 8.57 -6.30
N ILE A 183 -9.31 8.85 -5.32
CA ILE A 183 -8.17 9.74 -5.56
C ILE A 183 -7.15 9.10 -6.49
N ALA A 184 -6.90 7.80 -6.39
CA ALA A 184 -6.04 7.07 -7.32
C ALA A 184 -6.61 7.09 -8.75
N ALA A 185 -7.91 6.79 -8.91
CA ALA A 185 -8.58 6.87 -10.20
C ALA A 185 -8.52 8.28 -10.79
N ARG A 186 -8.74 9.32 -9.96
CA ARG A 186 -8.68 10.73 -10.39
C ARG A 186 -7.28 11.14 -10.82
N LEU A 187 -6.25 10.72 -10.10
CA LEU A 187 -4.86 11.08 -10.35
C LEU A 187 -4.28 10.40 -11.59
N TYR A 188 -4.65 9.15 -11.80
CA TYR A 188 -3.99 8.30 -12.77
C TYR A 188 -4.81 7.96 -14.02
N GLY A 189 -6.14 8.15 -14.01
CA GLY A 189 -7.00 7.83 -15.16
C GLY A 189 -6.88 6.38 -15.60
N ASP A 190 -6.44 6.13 -16.83
CA ASP A 190 -6.28 4.79 -17.40
C ASP A 190 -4.96 4.09 -17.00
N PHE A 191 -4.08 4.78 -16.28
CA PHE A 191 -2.81 4.21 -15.86
C PHE A 191 -3.03 3.10 -14.82
N PRO A 192 -2.18 2.04 -14.78
CA PRO A 192 -2.38 0.89 -13.90
C PRO A 192 -2.59 1.23 -12.42
N TYR A 193 -1.94 2.27 -11.90
CA TYR A 193 -2.07 2.68 -10.50
C TYR A 193 -3.40 3.37 -10.15
N ALA A 194 -4.25 3.63 -11.14
CA ALA A 194 -5.63 4.08 -10.93
C ALA A 194 -6.54 3.00 -10.33
N ARG A 195 -6.20 1.73 -10.57
CA ARG A 195 -7.00 0.56 -10.19
C ARG A 195 -6.50 0.00 -8.87
N PRO A 196 -7.39 -0.47 -7.95
CA PRO A 196 -6.91 -1.09 -6.72
C PRO A 196 -6.11 -2.37 -7.03
N ALA A 197 -4.96 -2.57 -6.39
CA ALA A 197 -4.17 -3.78 -6.57
C ALA A 197 -4.92 -5.06 -6.14
N SER A 198 -5.86 -4.94 -5.19
CA SER A 198 -6.78 -6.02 -4.81
C SER A 198 -7.86 -6.32 -5.84
N GLY A 199 -8.10 -5.41 -6.79
CA GLY A 199 -9.19 -5.44 -7.75
C GLY A 199 -10.47 -4.77 -7.24
N SER A 200 -11.43 -4.60 -8.17
CA SER A 200 -12.82 -4.28 -7.85
C SER A 200 -13.69 -5.54 -7.97
N PRO A 201 -14.85 -5.62 -7.26
CA PRO A 201 -15.77 -6.75 -7.41
C PRO A 201 -16.18 -7.01 -8.87
N GLU A 202 -16.41 -5.94 -9.62
CA GLU A 202 -16.86 -5.98 -11.02
C GLU A 202 -15.78 -6.50 -11.96
N ASP A 203 -14.53 -6.04 -11.76
CA ASP A 203 -13.40 -6.44 -12.59
C ASP A 203 -12.97 -7.87 -12.30
N VAL A 204 -12.86 -8.25 -11.01
CA VAL A 204 -12.52 -9.61 -10.59
C VAL A 204 -13.56 -10.61 -11.14
N ALA A 205 -14.86 -10.26 -11.15
CA ALA A 205 -15.90 -11.11 -11.70
C ALA A 205 -15.72 -11.41 -13.20
N ARG A 206 -15.00 -10.55 -13.95
CA ARG A 206 -14.70 -10.72 -15.38
C ARG A 206 -13.46 -11.53 -15.66
N VAL A 207 -12.62 -11.78 -14.64
CA VAL A 207 -11.41 -12.60 -14.81
C VAL A 207 -11.81 -14.04 -15.06
N ASP A 208 -11.34 -14.60 -16.15
CA ASP A 208 -11.61 -15.98 -16.51
C ASP A 208 -10.39 -16.91 -16.34
N HIS A 209 -10.60 -18.21 -16.61
CA HIS A 209 -9.54 -19.19 -16.51
C HIS A 209 -8.37 -18.92 -17.49
N GLY A 210 -8.67 -18.47 -18.72
CA GLY A 210 -7.64 -18.18 -19.73
C GLY A 210 -6.74 -17.02 -19.32
N ASP A 211 -7.33 -15.97 -18.71
CA ASP A 211 -6.59 -14.84 -18.18
C ASP A 211 -5.57 -15.27 -17.12
N LEU A 212 -6.00 -16.15 -16.21
CA LEU A 212 -5.15 -16.64 -15.09
C LEU A 212 -4.05 -17.58 -15.57
N MET A 213 -4.34 -18.44 -16.56
CA MET A 213 -3.33 -19.26 -17.20
C MET A 213 -2.26 -18.40 -17.87
N LEU A 214 -2.69 -17.38 -18.61
CA LEU A 214 -1.77 -16.43 -19.25
C LEU A 214 -0.93 -15.68 -18.22
N ALA A 215 -1.53 -15.16 -17.14
CA ALA A 215 -0.82 -14.46 -16.09
C ALA A 215 0.19 -15.39 -15.38
N ARG A 216 -0.21 -16.63 -15.06
CA ARG A 216 0.68 -17.62 -14.46
C ARG A 216 1.89 -17.90 -15.35
N ASP A 217 1.66 -18.20 -16.61
CA ASP A 217 2.74 -18.57 -17.54
C ASP A 217 3.70 -17.38 -17.81
N ARG A 218 3.17 -16.16 -17.75
CA ARG A 218 3.92 -14.95 -18.05
C ARG A 218 4.71 -14.42 -16.85
N PHE A 219 4.19 -14.55 -15.63
CA PHE A 219 4.75 -13.86 -14.47
C PHE A 219 5.27 -14.80 -13.38
N LEU A 220 4.70 -16.00 -13.19
CA LEU A 220 5.11 -16.95 -12.16
C LEU A 220 6.29 -17.82 -12.65
N ASN A 221 7.43 -17.18 -12.87
CA ASN A 221 8.64 -17.82 -13.37
C ASN A 221 9.78 -17.67 -12.37
N SER A 222 10.64 -18.67 -12.28
CA SER A 222 11.73 -18.72 -11.32
C SER A 222 12.72 -17.56 -11.44
N ASN A 223 13.06 -17.15 -12.67
CA ASN A 223 13.98 -16.03 -12.93
C ASN A 223 13.33 -14.64 -12.76
N ASN A 224 12.00 -14.58 -12.55
CA ASN A 224 11.27 -13.39 -12.13
C ASN A 224 11.06 -13.31 -10.61
N ALA A 225 11.73 -14.17 -9.85
CA ALA A 225 11.49 -14.31 -8.42
C ALA A 225 12.79 -14.27 -7.60
N THR A 226 12.63 -13.83 -6.34
CA THR A 226 13.68 -13.87 -5.32
C THR A 226 13.09 -14.51 -4.05
N LEU A 227 13.78 -15.52 -3.50
CA LEU A 227 13.41 -16.19 -2.26
C LEU A 227 14.38 -15.81 -1.16
N ALA A 228 13.87 -15.13 -0.15
CA ALA A 228 14.58 -14.84 1.10
C ALA A 228 14.31 -15.93 2.14
N ILE A 229 15.36 -16.41 2.79
CA ILE A 229 15.33 -17.41 3.87
C ILE A 229 15.99 -16.82 5.11
N VAL A 230 15.21 -16.69 6.18
CA VAL A 230 15.68 -16.10 7.45
C VAL A 230 15.45 -17.09 8.57
N GLY A 231 16.46 -17.40 9.39
CA GLY A 231 16.24 -18.17 10.63
C GLY A 231 17.03 -19.46 10.78
N GLY A 232 16.46 -20.42 11.51
CA GLY A 232 17.09 -21.52 12.20
C GLY A 232 17.54 -22.73 11.39
N VAL A 233 18.09 -22.50 10.19
CA VAL A 233 18.52 -23.59 9.29
C VAL A 233 19.97 -23.43 8.87
N THR A 234 20.64 -24.53 8.48
CA THR A 234 21.95 -24.46 7.86
C THR A 234 21.83 -24.21 6.37
N LYS A 235 22.81 -23.51 5.76
CA LYS A 235 22.86 -23.24 4.31
C LYS A 235 22.80 -24.54 3.49
N ALA A 236 23.56 -25.56 3.90
CA ALA A 236 23.57 -26.84 3.21
C ALA A 236 22.19 -27.50 3.15
N ARG A 237 21.45 -27.50 4.28
CA ARG A 237 20.08 -28.05 4.36
C ARG A 237 19.11 -27.25 3.52
N ALA A 238 19.12 -25.91 3.63
CA ALA A 238 18.26 -25.02 2.87
C ALA A 238 18.52 -25.19 1.35
N MET A 239 19.77 -25.13 0.92
CA MET A 239 20.14 -25.30 -0.50
C MET A 239 19.75 -26.67 -1.05
N LYS A 240 19.88 -27.76 -0.26
CA LYS A 240 19.44 -29.10 -0.68
C LYS A 240 17.94 -29.13 -0.93
N ALA A 241 17.13 -28.65 0.03
CA ALA A 241 15.67 -28.63 -0.08
C ALA A 241 15.21 -27.78 -1.28
N ILE A 242 15.77 -26.56 -1.42
CA ILE A 242 15.39 -25.63 -2.47
C ILE A 242 15.78 -26.16 -3.85
N ARG A 243 16.99 -26.67 -4.03
CA ARG A 243 17.42 -27.27 -5.31
C ARG A 243 16.54 -28.46 -5.72
N GLN A 244 16.21 -29.32 -4.78
CA GLN A 244 15.38 -30.50 -5.04
C GLN A 244 13.94 -30.14 -5.37
N LEU A 245 13.34 -29.22 -4.64
CA LEU A 245 11.92 -28.91 -4.69
C LEU A 245 11.58 -27.77 -5.66
N LEU A 246 12.39 -26.74 -5.75
CA LEU A 246 12.17 -25.56 -6.62
C LEU A 246 13.07 -25.53 -7.87
N GLY A 247 14.04 -26.41 -7.98
CA GLY A 247 14.86 -26.55 -9.21
C GLY A 247 14.06 -26.81 -10.48
N PRO A 248 13.00 -27.62 -10.44
CA PRO A 248 12.09 -27.85 -11.59
C PRO A 248 11.20 -26.67 -11.97
N TRP A 249 11.18 -25.59 -11.18
CA TRP A 249 10.35 -24.42 -11.49
C TRP A 249 10.85 -23.76 -12.78
N ARG A 250 9.92 -23.63 -13.73
CA ARG A 250 10.23 -23.12 -15.08
C ARG A 250 10.75 -21.68 -15.02
N MET A 251 11.76 -21.39 -15.81
CA MET A 251 12.19 -20.03 -16.15
C MET A 251 11.50 -19.54 -17.41
N SER A 252 11.32 -18.24 -17.55
CA SER A 252 10.87 -17.59 -18.78
C SER A 252 12.06 -17.09 -19.59
N GLU A 253 11.97 -17.20 -20.91
CA GLU A 253 12.96 -16.58 -21.81
C GLU A 253 12.82 -15.06 -21.84
N GLN A 254 11.63 -14.54 -21.49
CA GLN A 254 11.33 -13.12 -21.51
C GLN A 254 10.68 -12.68 -20.20
N ILE A 255 11.25 -11.70 -19.53
CA ILE A 255 10.63 -10.98 -18.42
C ILE A 255 9.98 -9.72 -18.99
N VAL A 256 8.70 -9.53 -18.66
CA VAL A 256 7.93 -8.38 -19.15
C VAL A 256 8.31 -7.14 -18.36
N PRO A 257 8.87 -6.10 -19.01
CA PRO A 257 9.23 -4.87 -18.31
C PRO A 257 7.98 -4.07 -17.91
N THR A 258 8.06 -3.36 -16.79
CA THR A 258 7.02 -2.43 -16.34
C THR A 258 7.14 -1.12 -17.13
N THR A 259 6.42 -1.05 -18.26
CA THR A 259 6.39 0.14 -19.12
C THR A 259 4.96 0.43 -19.54
N PHE A 260 4.46 1.62 -19.18
CA PHE A 260 3.10 2.05 -19.49
C PHE A 260 3.11 3.49 -20.00
N ARG A 261 2.10 3.82 -20.81
CA ARG A 261 1.89 5.21 -21.27
C ARG A 261 1.65 6.10 -20.06
N GLN A 262 2.37 7.22 -19.99
CA GLN A 262 2.18 8.19 -18.93
C GLN A 262 0.75 8.71 -18.89
N PRO A 263 0.13 8.82 -17.72
CA PRO A 263 -1.23 9.32 -17.58
C PRO A 263 -1.30 10.81 -17.92
N THR A 264 -2.46 11.28 -18.34
CA THR A 264 -2.76 12.70 -18.53
C THR A 264 -2.87 13.43 -17.18
N ALA A 265 -2.84 14.77 -17.18
CA ALA A 265 -3.10 15.53 -15.97
C ALA A 265 -4.54 15.27 -15.46
N PRO A 266 -4.74 15.21 -14.13
CA PRO A 266 -6.09 15.03 -13.57
C PRO A 266 -6.97 16.25 -13.82
N ASP A 267 -8.29 16.06 -13.80
CA ASP A 267 -9.23 17.17 -13.81
C ASP A 267 -9.07 17.99 -12.50
N PRO A 268 -8.95 19.33 -12.58
CA PRO A 268 -8.70 20.18 -11.42
C PRO A 268 -9.93 20.38 -10.50
N ARG A 269 -11.14 20.00 -10.96
CA ARG A 269 -12.36 20.07 -10.14
C ARG A 269 -12.30 19.04 -8.99
N ALA A 270 -12.90 19.38 -7.86
CA ALA A 270 -13.06 18.40 -6.78
C ALA A 270 -14.06 17.32 -7.18
N LEU A 271 -13.70 16.05 -7.02
CA LEU A 271 -14.61 14.93 -7.21
C LEU A 271 -15.35 14.63 -5.92
N ILE A 272 -16.67 14.73 -5.94
CA ILE A 272 -17.52 14.25 -4.84
C ILE A 272 -17.87 12.79 -5.09
N VAL A 273 -17.64 11.96 -4.09
CA VAL A 273 -18.05 10.56 -4.07
C VAL A 273 -19.09 10.37 -2.96
N ASN A 274 -20.29 9.94 -3.34
CA ASN A 274 -21.36 9.70 -2.36
C ASN A 274 -21.06 8.44 -1.56
N VAL A 275 -20.84 8.62 -0.27
CA VAL A 275 -20.65 7.53 0.69
C VAL A 275 -21.25 7.93 2.03
N ALA A 276 -21.98 6.99 2.63
CA ALA A 276 -22.55 7.21 3.96
C ALA A 276 -21.46 7.13 5.03
N GLY A 277 -21.50 8.03 6.00
CA GLY A 277 -20.56 8.04 7.12
C GLY A 277 -20.72 9.27 8.01
N PRO A 278 -20.11 9.26 9.20
CA PRO A 278 -20.21 10.36 10.16
C PRO A 278 -19.40 11.61 9.76
N GLY A 279 -18.56 11.51 8.75
CA GLY A 279 -17.67 12.57 8.30
C GLY A 279 -17.42 12.52 6.81
N VAL A 280 -16.54 13.40 6.35
CA VAL A 280 -16.08 13.52 4.98
C VAL A 280 -14.61 13.18 4.94
N GLU A 281 -14.27 12.25 4.06
CA GLU A 281 -12.88 11.93 3.73
C GLU A 281 -12.38 12.92 2.68
N VAL A 282 -11.42 13.74 3.07
CA VAL A 282 -10.74 14.69 2.18
C VAL A 282 -9.46 14.04 1.69
N ARG A 283 -9.25 14.02 0.37
CA ARG A 283 -8.00 13.59 -0.25
C ARG A 283 -7.51 14.63 -1.24
N LEU A 284 -6.22 14.90 -1.18
CA LEU A 284 -5.49 15.72 -2.13
C LEU A 284 -4.26 14.94 -2.55
N ALA A 285 -4.03 14.80 -3.86
CA ALA A 285 -2.90 14.05 -4.38
C ALA A 285 -2.25 14.72 -5.58
N VAL A 286 -0.95 14.55 -5.68
CA VAL A 286 -0.14 14.83 -6.88
C VAL A 286 0.69 13.59 -7.22
N ARG A 287 1.20 13.50 -8.45
CA ARG A 287 2.17 12.45 -8.79
C ARG A 287 3.43 12.61 -7.96
N GLY A 288 3.86 11.51 -7.38
CA GLY A 288 5.06 11.41 -6.57
C GLY A 288 6.29 11.01 -7.39
N VAL A 289 7.19 10.31 -6.72
CA VAL A 289 8.44 9.78 -7.27
C VAL A 289 8.39 8.26 -7.41
N SER A 290 9.29 7.67 -8.18
CA SER A 290 9.48 6.20 -8.16
C SER A 290 10.33 5.77 -6.96
N ARG A 291 10.31 4.47 -6.65
CA ARG A 291 11.11 3.93 -5.54
C ARG A 291 12.63 4.05 -5.80
N SER A 292 13.04 4.02 -7.05
CA SER A 292 14.44 4.21 -7.47
C SER A 292 14.86 5.67 -7.65
N ASP A 293 13.94 6.62 -7.45
CA ASP A 293 14.23 8.05 -7.56
C ASP A 293 15.16 8.49 -6.40
N PRO A 294 16.23 9.27 -6.67
CA PRO A 294 17.11 9.81 -5.62
C PRO A 294 16.37 10.61 -4.54
N ASP A 295 15.22 11.18 -4.89
CA ASP A 295 14.40 12.01 -3.99
C ASP A 295 13.40 11.18 -3.15
N TYR A 296 13.42 9.84 -3.22
CA TYR A 296 12.46 8.99 -2.51
C TYR A 296 12.40 9.28 -0.99
N PHE A 297 13.55 9.31 -0.32
CA PHE A 297 13.59 9.56 1.13
C PHE A 297 13.21 11.00 1.48
N VAL A 298 13.56 11.95 0.62
CA VAL A 298 13.16 13.34 0.77
C VAL A 298 11.64 13.48 0.64
N ALA A 299 11.01 12.82 -0.34
CA ALA A 299 9.57 12.81 -0.52
C ALA A 299 8.83 12.15 0.66
N THR A 300 9.43 11.12 1.27
CA THR A 300 8.89 10.46 2.47
C THR A 300 8.87 11.42 3.67
N VAL A 301 9.96 12.14 3.94
CA VAL A 301 10.02 13.14 5.01
C VAL A 301 9.12 14.34 4.70
N LEU A 302 9.07 14.78 3.43
CA LEU A 302 8.19 15.86 2.97
C LEU A 302 6.70 15.54 3.25
N ALA A 303 6.29 14.29 3.10
CA ALA A 303 4.92 13.87 3.38
C ALA A 303 4.57 13.99 4.88
N LYS A 304 5.48 13.64 5.79
CA LYS A 304 5.29 13.84 7.23
C LYS A 304 5.27 15.32 7.60
N LEU A 305 6.14 16.11 7.00
CA LEU A 305 6.14 17.57 7.19
C LEU A 305 4.83 18.21 6.70
N ALA A 306 4.32 17.79 5.55
CA ALA A 306 3.04 18.25 5.03
C ALA A 306 1.88 17.92 5.98
N GLN A 307 1.85 16.69 6.51
CA GLN A 307 0.89 16.24 7.52
C GLN A 307 0.92 17.17 8.75
N HIS A 308 2.10 17.41 9.32
CA HIS A 308 2.25 18.24 10.52
C HIS A 308 1.82 19.69 10.28
N ARG A 309 2.23 20.30 9.16
CA ARG A 309 1.83 21.66 8.80
C ARG A 309 0.32 21.76 8.58
N TRP A 310 -0.29 20.78 7.93
CA TRP A 310 -1.73 20.78 7.73
C TRP A 310 -2.49 20.68 9.04
N GLN A 311 -2.08 19.79 9.93
CA GLN A 311 -2.67 19.64 11.25
C GLN A 311 -2.50 20.90 12.11
N ALA A 312 -1.35 21.57 12.06
CA ALA A 312 -1.07 22.78 12.84
C ALA A 312 -1.79 24.03 12.32
N THR A 313 -2.02 24.12 11.00
CA THR A 313 -2.61 25.32 10.37
C THR A 313 -4.12 25.24 10.20
N THR A 314 -4.74 24.08 10.47
CA THR A 314 -6.17 23.85 10.31
C THR A 314 -6.73 23.39 11.65
N PRO A 315 -7.33 24.31 12.45
CA PRO A 315 -7.77 24.01 13.82
C PRO A 315 -8.71 22.82 13.93
N GLU A 316 -9.57 22.59 12.93
CA GLU A 316 -10.50 21.48 12.88
C GLU A 316 -9.80 20.11 12.81
N LEU A 317 -8.54 20.08 12.40
CA LEU A 317 -7.73 18.87 12.27
C LEU A 317 -6.93 18.52 13.55
N ALA A 318 -6.94 19.36 14.56
CA ALA A 318 -6.14 19.15 15.78
C ALA A 318 -6.44 17.81 16.48
N SER A 319 -7.70 17.33 16.39
CA SER A 319 -8.16 16.08 17.00
C SER A 319 -8.65 15.05 15.98
N GLN A 320 -8.42 15.27 14.68
CA GLN A 320 -8.88 14.39 13.63
C GLN A 320 -7.72 13.55 13.06
N PRO A 321 -8.01 12.37 12.51
CA PRO A 321 -7.02 11.60 11.76
C PRO A 321 -6.54 12.38 10.54
N VAL A 322 -5.23 12.67 10.50
CA VAL A 322 -4.55 13.33 9.37
C VAL A 322 -3.36 12.51 8.98
N PHE A 323 -3.14 12.34 7.69
CA PHE A 323 -1.95 11.66 7.20
C PHE A 323 -1.35 12.38 5.98
N GLY A 324 -0.04 12.21 5.84
CA GLY A 324 0.71 12.48 4.62
C GLY A 324 1.52 11.25 4.27
N ARG A 325 1.44 10.78 3.02
CA ARG A 325 2.21 9.64 2.53
C ARG A 325 2.80 9.91 1.15
N SER A 326 3.94 9.31 0.90
CA SER A 326 4.58 9.28 -0.42
C SER A 326 4.65 7.82 -0.86
N ASP A 327 3.65 7.41 -1.65
CA ASP A 327 3.63 6.08 -2.25
C ASP A 327 4.64 6.06 -3.40
N ALA A 328 5.49 5.04 -3.47
CA ALA A 328 6.52 4.92 -4.50
C ALA A 328 6.59 3.46 -4.99
N TYR A 329 6.60 3.32 -6.30
CA TYR A 329 6.55 2.05 -7.02
C TYR A 329 7.69 1.98 -8.05
N VAL A 330 7.70 0.95 -8.91
CA VAL A 330 8.65 0.91 -10.05
C VAL A 330 8.54 2.17 -10.91
N LEU A 331 7.32 2.61 -11.16
CA LEU A 331 7.04 3.90 -11.81
C LEU A 331 6.59 4.94 -10.76
N PRO A 332 6.55 6.24 -11.10
CA PRO A 332 6.18 7.29 -10.16
C PRO A 332 4.83 7.03 -9.50
N GLY A 333 4.84 6.96 -8.18
CA GLY A 333 3.67 6.79 -7.34
C GLY A 333 2.93 8.11 -7.06
N ALA A 334 2.36 8.24 -5.86
CA ALA A 334 1.57 9.41 -5.47
C ALA A 334 2.08 10.03 -4.17
N PHE A 335 2.07 11.36 -4.10
CA PHE A 335 2.10 12.09 -2.85
C PHE A 335 0.66 12.42 -2.45
N VAL A 336 0.22 11.92 -1.29
CA VAL A 336 -1.18 12.00 -0.87
C VAL A 336 -1.27 12.65 0.52
N MET A 337 -2.16 13.62 0.66
CA MET A 337 -2.62 14.16 1.94
C MET A 337 -4.07 13.74 2.16
N GLY A 338 -4.40 13.29 3.36
CA GLY A 338 -5.75 12.85 3.70
C GLY A 338 -6.14 13.21 5.13
N ALA A 339 -7.44 13.49 5.31
CA ALA A 339 -8.04 13.76 6.62
C ALA A 339 -9.51 13.36 6.61
N THR A 340 -10.03 13.03 7.81
CA THR A 340 -11.45 12.87 8.07
C THR A 340 -11.96 14.13 8.76
N VAL A 341 -12.99 14.78 8.23
CA VAL A 341 -13.49 16.07 8.73
C VAL A 341 -15.01 16.11 8.78
N LYS A 342 -15.58 17.11 9.47
CA LYS A 342 -17.03 17.37 9.40
C LYS A 342 -17.38 17.95 8.02
N PRO A 343 -18.60 17.70 7.49
CA PRO A 343 -19.01 18.22 6.18
C PRO A 343 -18.80 19.73 6.01
N GLN A 344 -19.09 20.50 7.04
CA GLN A 344 -18.97 21.97 7.04
C GLN A 344 -17.51 22.45 6.90
N SER A 345 -16.55 21.66 7.40
CA SER A 345 -15.12 21.98 7.39
C SER A 345 -14.38 21.44 6.15
N ALA A 346 -15.06 20.69 5.28
CA ALA A 346 -14.40 20.00 4.17
C ALA A 346 -13.67 20.97 3.21
N VAL A 347 -14.33 22.08 2.84
CA VAL A 347 -13.75 23.07 1.92
C VAL A 347 -12.58 23.82 2.55
N ASP A 348 -12.72 24.21 3.83
CA ASP A 348 -11.66 24.93 4.55
C ASP A 348 -10.45 24.03 4.83
N SER A 349 -10.70 22.77 5.15
CA SER A 349 -9.64 21.76 5.29
C SER A 349 -8.88 21.55 3.98
N LEU A 350 -9.60 21.44 2.86
CA LEU A 350 -9.00 21.33 1.53
C LEU A 350 -8.20 22.59 1.15
N ALA A 351 -8.73 23.77 1.44
CA ALA A 351 -8.01 25.04 1.23
C ALA A 351 -6.75 25.09 2.09
N GLY A 352 -6.82 24.60 3.34
CA GLY A 352 -5.68 24.43 4.22
C GLY A 352 -4.60 23.52 3.63
N ALA A 353 -5.00 22.35 3.10
CA ALA A 353 -4.06 21.44 2.43
C ALA A 353 -3.33 22.10 1.26
N ARG A 354 -4.04 22.83 0.39
CA ARG A 354 -3.44 23.57 -0.73
C ARG A 354 -2.46 24.64 -0.26
N LYS A 355 -2.81 25.41 0.78
CA LYS A 355 -1.89 26.39 1.40
C LYS A 355 -0.63 25.72 1.98
N VAL A 356 -0.74 24.51 2.49
CA VAL A 356 0.42 23.75 2.96
C VAL A 356 1.35 23.41 1.80
N LEU A 357 0.83 22.94 0.64
CA LEU A 357 1.68 22.68 -0.53
C LEU A 357 2.41 23.96 -0.97
N ASP A 358 1.70 25.10 -1.03
CA ASP A 358 2.31 26.39 -1.35
C ASP A 358 3.39 26.81 -0.32
N SER A 359 3.12 26.57 0.96
CA SER A 359 4.09 26.88 2.03
C SER A 359 5.35 26.02 1.94
N LEU A 360 5.22 24.77 1.57
CA LEU A 360 6.35 23.84 1.42
C LEU A 360 7.27 24.23 0.26
N MET A 361 6.74 24.86 -0.78
CA MET A 361 7.53 25.42 -1.89
C MET A 361 8.26 26.70 -1.53
N ASN A 362 7.62 27.58 -0.74
CA ASN A 362 8.07 28.96 -0.53
C ASN A 362 8.70 29.23 0.82
N MET A 363 8.49 28.37 1.82
CA MET A 363 8.99 28.53 3.19
C MET A 363 9.82 27.32 3.60
N ALA A 364 11.07 27.54 3.92
CA ALA A 364 11.93 26.49 4.43
C ALA A 364 11.34 25.86 5.71
N ALA A 365 11.58 24.57 5.90
CA ALA A 365 11.24 23.89 7.14
C ALA A 365 12.13 24.44 8.28
N THR A 366 11.53 24.74 9.42
CA THR A 366 12.31 25.01 10.63
C THR A 366 13.03 23.74 11.09
N PRO A 367 14.15 23.86 11.83
CA PRO A 367 14.84 22.68 12.37
C PRO A 367 13.94 21.76 13.17
N ALA A 368 13.04 22.31 13.99
CA ALA A 368 12.12 21.52 14.81
C ALA A 368 11.08 20.78 13.98
N GLU A 369 10.50 21.41 12.94
CA GLU A 369 9.57 20.74 12.01
C GLU A 369 10.26 19.60 11.27
N LEU A 370 11.48 19.84 10.78
CA LEU A 370 12.24 18.85 10.02
C LEU A 370 12.60 17.63 10.88
N GLU A 371 13.12 17.86 12.08
CA GLU A 371 13.50 16.76 12.99
C GLU A 371 12.27 15.93 13.42
N ARG A 372 11.13 16.56 13.66
CA ARG A 372 9.89 15.86 13.95
C ARG A 372 9.44 14.98 12.77
N ALA A 373 9.46 15.54 11.56
CA ALA A 373 9.08 14.78 10.34
C ALA A 373 10.01 13.58 10.07
N LYS A 374 11.34 13.77 10.25
CA LYS A 374 12.33 12.69 10.18
C LYS A 374 12.08 11.61 11.21
N HIS A 375 11.83 12.01 12.47
CA HIS A 375 11.56 11.08 13.56
C HIS A 375 10.36 10.18 13.24
N ASP A 376 9.25 10.75 12.74
CA ASP A 376 8.06 9.99 12.40
C ASP A 376 8.30 9.06 11.21
N ALA A 377 9.02 9.51 10.17
CA ALA A 377 9.39 8.68 9.03
C ALA A 377 10.31 7.51 9.43
N VAL A 378 11.29 7.77 10.31
CA VAL A 378 12.18 6.74 10.85
C VAL A 378 11.42 5.72 11.69
N ASN A 379 10.52 6.17 12.56
CA ASN A 379 9.72 5.29 13.42
C ASN A 379 8.81 4.38 12.61
N GLU A 380 8.21 4.89 11.53
CA GLU A 380 7.35 4.08 10.65
C GLU A 380 8.13 2.95 9.98
N ILE A 381 9.30 3.26 9.40
CA ILE A 381 10.16 2.24 8.79
C ILE A 381 10.72 1.27 9.84
N ALA A 382 11.18 1.78 10.99
CA ALA A 382 11.69 0.94 12.06
C ALA A 382 10.63 -0.01 12.59
N ALA A 383 9.39 0.44 12.78
CA ALA A 383 8.28 -0.41 13.20
C ALA A 383 7.91 -1.47 12.15
N PHE A 384 8.05 -1.14 10.87
CA PHE A 384 7.80 -2.09 9.78
C PHE A 384 8.86 -3.20 9.75
N VAL A 385 10.15 -2.86 9.75
CA VAL A 385 11.24 -3.84 9.68
C VAL A 385 11.49 -4.58 10.99
N ALA A 386 10.96 -4.08 12.11
CA ALA A 386 11.03 -4.79 13.40
C ALA A 386 10.25 -6.11 13.41
N LYS A 387 9.31 -6.30 12.49
CA LYS A 387 8.63 -7.58 12.31
C LYS A 387 9.56 -8.54 11.58
N PRO A 388 9.87 -9.74 12.13
CA PRO A 388 10.83 -10.67 11.53
C PRO A 388 10.53 -11.02 10.06
N GLU A 389 9.23 -11.13 9.71
CA GLU A 389 8.77 -11.42 8.36
C GLU A 389 9.02 -10.29 7.36
N ASN A 390 9.22 -9.05 7.82
CA ASN A 390 9.51 -7.88 6.98
C ASN A 390 11.00 -7.53 6.93
N ALA A 391 11.81 -8.13 7.78
CA ALA A 391 13.25 -7.85 7.83
C ALA A 391 13.97 -8.01 6.49
N PRO A 392 13.64 -8.97 5.60
CA PRO A 392 14.26 -9.09 4.29
C PRO A 392 13.75 -8.09 3.23
N ASP A 393 12.67 -7.34 3.49
CA ASP A 393 12.03 -6.49 2.47
C ASP A 393 12.96 -5.42 1.87
N PRO A 394 13.83 -4.72 2.61
CA PRO A 394 14.76 -3.76 2.01
C PRO A 394 15.66 -4.38 0.93
N TRP A 395 16.00 -5.66 1.09
CA TRP A 395 16.83 -6.40 0.14
C TRP A 395 16.03 -6.93 -1.06
N LEU A 396 14.80 -7.37 -0.81
CA LEU A 396 13.85 -7.74 -1.87
C LEU A 396 13.45 -6.52 -2.71
N ASP A 397 13.35 -5.35 -2.08
CA ASP A 397 13.09 -4.09 -2.76
C ASP A 397 14.22 -3.71 -3.73
N ALA A 398 15.47 -4.00 -3.36
CA ALA A 398 16.61 -3.76 -4.27
C ALA A 398 16.45 -4.52 -5.59
N ASP A 399 15.96 -5.75 -5.56
CA ASP A 399 15.69 -6.54 -6.77
C ASP A 399 14.45 -6.06 -7.52
N THR A 400 13.35 -5.75 -6.80
CA THR A 400 12.08 -5.33 -7.40
C THR A 400 12.18 -3.96 -8.07
N TYR A 401 12.86 -3.02 -7.42
CA TYR A 401 12.96 -1.64 -7.87
C TYR A 401 14.28 -1.33 -8.60
N HIS A 402 15.08 -2.35 -8.88
CA HIS A 402 16.38 -2.22 -9.57
C HIS A 402 17.32 -1.20 -8.89
N LEU A 403 17.35 -1.23 -7.56
CA LEU A 403 18.23 -0.36 -6.80
C LEU A 403 19.69 -0.86 -6.93
N ARG A 404 20.63 0.06 -7.03
CA ARG A 404 22.06 -0.29 -7.15
C ARG A 404 22.58 -0.97 -5.89
N GLU A 405 22.09 -0.53 -4.74
CA GLU A 405 22.50 -1.01 -3.42
C GLU A 405 21.28 -1.05 -2.50
N THR A 406 21.35 -1.91 -1.47
CA THR A 406 20.40 -1.83 -0.35
C THR A 406 20.84 -0.65 0.52
N GLN A 407 20.10 0.44 0.42
CA GLN A 407 20.41 1.65 1.18
C GLN A 407 20.02 1.47 2.65
N ASP A 408 20.85 2.00 3.55
CA ASP A 408 20.42 2.24 4.92
C ASP A 408 19.30 3.30 4.91
N GLN A 409 18.05 2.81 4.98
CA GLN A 409 16.88 3.66 4.87
C GLN A 409 16.80 4.65 6.02
N ILE A 410 17.19 4.24 7.24
CA ILE A 410 17.16 5.10 8.42
C ILE A 410 18.21 6.21 8.31
N ALA A 411 19.44 5.87 7.91
CA ALA A 411 20.48 6.87 7.67
C ALA A 411 20.09 7.85 6.56
N SER A 412 19.50 7.35 5.47
CA SER A 412 19.03 8.18 4.36
C SER A 412 17.93 9.16 4.79
N LEU A 413 16.96 8.74 5.60
CA LEU A 413 15.93 9.64 6.16
C LEU A 413 16.53 10.69 7.09
N ARG A 414 17.50 10.31 7.93
CA ARG A 414 18.17 11.24 8.84
C ARG A 414 19.02 12.28 8.11
N ALA A 415 19.57 11.92 6.94
CA ALA A 415 20.40 12.80 6.13
C ALA A 415 19.63 13.90 5.39
N VAL A 416 18.29 13.79 5.28
CA VAL A 416 17.44 14.79 4.60
C VAL A 416 17.61 16.16 5.26
N ASN A 417 17.77 17.20 4.45
CA ASN A 417 17.92 18.58 4.90
C ASN A 417 16.80 19.50 4.37
N ALA A 418 16.71 20.73 4.91
CA ALA A 418 15.63 21.65 4.56
C ALA A 418 15.67 22.11 3.10
N SER A 419 16.84 22.23 2.49
CA SER A 419 16.98 22.60 1.07
C SER A 419 16.50 21.50 0.14
N ASP A 420 16.75 20.24 0.48
CA ASP A 420 16.22 19.10 -0.26
C ASP A 420 14.69 19.05 -0.21
N ILE A 421 14.11 19.28 0.97
CA ILE A 421 12.65 19.37 1.14
C ILE A 421 12.06 20.42 0.20
N GLN A 422 12.62 21.64 0.20
CA GLN A 422 12.11 22.73 -0.64
C GLN A 422 12.28 22.44 -2.14
N ARG A 423 13.42 21.87 -2.53
CA ARG A 423 13.69 21.46 -3.90
C ARG A 423 12.69 20.40 -4.38
N VAL A 424 12.43 19.38 -3.58
CA VAL A 424 11.48 18.30 -3.93
C VAL A 424 10.04 18.80 -3.88
N ALA A 425 9.68 19.67 -2.94
CA ALA A 425 8.37 20.32 -2.91
C ALA A 425 8.12 21.13 -4.21
N ASN A 426 9.10 21.92 -4.64
CA ASN A 426 9.01 22.64 -5.92
C ASN A 426 8.90 21.71 -7.11
N ARG A 427 9.64 20.59 -7.12
CA ARG A 427 9.53 19.57 -8.17
C ARG A 427 8.12 18.98 -8.27
N LEU A 428 7.50 18.64 -7.13
CA LEU A 428 6.23 17.92 -7.08
C LEU A 428 5.01 18.83 -7.22
N PHE A 429 5.05 20.04 -6.64
CA PHE A 429 3.86 20.88 -6.45
C PHE A 429 3.78 22.09 -7.38
N LYS A 430 4.83 22.37 -8.17
CA LYS A 430 4.91 23.57 -9.03
C LYS A 430 3.71 23.70 -9.98
N THR A 431 3.10 22.60 -10.39
CA THR A 431 1.98 22.61 -11.33
C THR A 431 0.68 22.35 -10.57
N THR A 432 -0.03 23.42 -10.17
CA THR A 432 -1.31 23.33 -9.44
C THR A 432 -2.42 22.63 -10.23
N SER A 433 -2.36 22.63 -11.57
CA SER A 433 -3.28 21.88 -12.44
C SER A 433 -3.11 20.37 -12.40
N ALA A 434 -2.04 19.88 -11.74
CA ALA A 434 -1.77 18.45 -11.57
C ALA A 434 -2.28 17.91 -10.22
N VAL A 435 -3.01 18.71 -9.43
CA VAL A 435 -3.53 18.33 -8.11
C VAL A 435 -4.89 17.69 -8.25
N ALA A 436 -4.99 16.41 -7.98
CA ALA A 436 -6.26 15.71 -7.84
C ALA A 436 -6.89 15.98 -6.47
N THR A 437 -8.21 16.08 -6.42
CA THR A 437 -8.96 16.33 -5.18
C THR A 437 -10.21 15.45 -5.12
N VAL A 438 -10.45 14.81 -3.97
CA VAL A 438 -11.64 13.98 -3.70
C VAL A 438 -12.22 14.35 -2.34
N LEU A 439 -13.56 14.43 -2.30
CA LEU A 439 -14.37 14.55 -1.10
C LEU A 439 -15.35 13.37 -1.08
N ALA A 440 -15.10 12.40 -0.22
CA ALA A 440 -16.01 11.25 -0.08
C ALA A 440 -16.87 11.43 1.18
N GLY A 441 -18.18 11.54 0.99
CA GLY A 441 -19.17 11.78 2.04
C GLY A 441 -20.56 11.93 1.46
N GLU A 442 -21.54 12.23 2.29
CA GLU A 442 -22.91 12.42 1.84
C GLU A 442 -23.05 13.65 0.94
N THR A 443 -23.34 13.41 -0.34
CA THR A 443 -23.44 14.47 -1.37
C THR A 443 -24.39 15.61 -0.98
N LEU A 444 -25.52 15.29 -0.33
CA LEU A 444 -26.50 16.30 0.11
C LEU A 444 -25.94 17.27 1.15
N GLN A 445 -24.99 16.81 1.98
CA GLN A 445 -24.33 17.65 2.98
C GLN A 445 -23.15 18.44 2.38
N LEU A 446 -22.49 17.89 1.36
CA LEU A 446 -21.32 18.49 0.72
C LEU A 446 -21.68 19.59 -0.29
N LYS A 447 -22.70 19.39 -1.14
CA LYS A 447 -23.07 20.36 -2.19
C LYS A 447 -23.25 21.79 -1.64
N PRO A 448 -24.01 22.05 -0.58
CA PRO A 448 -24.18 23.40 -0.03
C PRO A 448 -22.87 24.04 0.47
N ALA A 449 -21.94 23.21 0.98
CA ALA A 449 -20.64 23.70 1.46
C ALA A 449 -19.68 24.09 0.33
N LEU A 450 -19.85 23.52 -0.86
CA LEU A 450 -18.99 23.70 -2.04
C LEU A 450 -19.52 24.79 -2.98
N GLU A 451 -20.83 25.04 -2.99
CA GLU A 451 -21.51 25.92 -3.93
C GLU A 451 -20.93 27.36 -3.85
N GLY A 452 -20.49 27.91 -5.00
CA GLY A 452 -19.83 29.21 -5.07
C GLY A 452 -18.42 29.30 -4.50
N ARG A 453 -17.88 28.22 -3.89
CA ARG A 453 -16.56 28.22 -3.24
C ARG A 453 -15.50 27.42 -3.99
N LEU A 454 -15.89 26.30 -4.62
CA LEU A 454 -14.98 25.39 -5.29
C LEU A 454 -15.69 24.71 -6.47
N PRO A 455 -15.09 24.66 -7.66
CA PRO A 455 -15.65 23.87 -8.77
C PRO A 455 -15.56 22.38 -8.44
N TYR A 456 -16.69 21.68 -8.63
CA TYR A 456 -16.78 20.25 -8.33
C TYR A 456 -17.56 19.50 -9.40
N GLU A 457 -17.42 18.19 -9.39
CA GLU A 457 -18.28 17.24 -10.07
C GLU A 457 -18.68 16.12 -9.12
N VAL A 458 -19.79 15.45 -9.38
CA VAL A 458 -20.27 14.33 -8.57
C VAL A 458 -20.09 13.04 -9.37
N LEU A 459 -19.50 12.03 -8.78
CA LEU A 459 -19.30 10.76 -9.44
C LEU A 459 -20.66 10.14 -9.81
N GLY A 460 -20.84 9.84 -11.11
CA GLY A 460 -22.10 9.28 -11.63
C GLY A 460 -23.16 10.30 -12.00
N GLU A 461 -22.99 11.60 -11.74
CA GLU A 461 -23.84 12.65 -12.28
C GLU A 461 -23.24 13.20 -13.59
N ILE A 462 -24.04 13.32 -14.64
CA ILE A 462 -23.65 14.00 -15.89
C ILE A 462 -23.72 15.50 -15.60
N VAL A 463 -22.58 16.12 -15.30
CA VAL A 463 -22.50 17.58 -15.16
C VAL A 463 -22.38 18.19 -16.56
N THR A 464 -23.45 18.82 -17.02
CA THR A 464 -23.40 19.68 -18.23
C THR A 464 -22.42 20.83 -17.93
N PRO A 465 -21.37 21.04 -18.75
CA PRO A 465 -20.47 22.15 -18.54
C PRO A 465 -21.27 23.48 -18.62
N PRO A 466 -20.93 24.49 -17.79
CA PRO A 466 -21.57 25.79 -17.90
C PRO A 466 -21.40 26.33 -19.34
N PRO A 467 -22.41 27.01 -19.87
CA PRO A 467 -22.33 27.56 -21.22
C PRO A 467 -21.11 28.49 -21.34
N PRO A 468 -20.38 28.45 -22.46
CA PRO A 468 -19.20 29.28 -22.64
C PRO A 468 -19.56 30.76 -22.39
N ALA A 469 -18.72 31.43 -21.59
CA ALA A 469 -18.89 32.83 -21.26
C ALA A 469 -19.06 33.63 -22.59
N LYS A 470 -20.13 34.42 -22.69
CA LYS A 470 -20.36 35.29 -23.85
C LYS A 470 -19.08 36.11 -24.09
N PRO A 471 -18.57 36.11 -25.32
CA PRO A 471 -17.44 36.96 -25.65
C PRO A 471 -17.78 38.44 -25.31
N PRO A 472 -16.80 39.18 -24.79
CA PRO A 472 -17.04 40.61 -24.47
C PRO A 472 -17.59 41.33 -25.70
N ALA A 473 -18.66 42.11 -25.50
CA ALA A 473 -19.27 42.89 -26.54
C ALA A 473 -18.21 43.78 -27.19
N LYS A 474 -18.09 43.71 -28.54
CA LYS A 474 -17.23 44.62 -29.29
C LYS A 474 -17.57 46.07 -28.93
N PRO A 475 -16.55 46.90 -28.65
CA PRO A 475 -16.81 48.32 -28.41
C PRO A 475 -17.52 48.91 -29.63
N ALA A 476 -18.59 49.66 -29.38
CA ALA A 476 -19.35 50.35 -30.41
C ALA A 476 -18.38 51.24 -31.21
N SER A 477 -18.34 51.08 -32.54
CA SER A 477 -17.61 51.98 -33.45
C SER A 477 -18.27 53.33 -33.41
N ASN A 478 -17.59 54.35 -32.90
CA ASN A 478 -17.98 55.75 -33.04
C ASN A 478 -17.81 56.14 -34.51
N ASN A 479 -18.87 56.04 -35.29
CA ASN A 479 -18.98 56.73 -36.56
C ASN A 479 -19.44 58.14 -36.25
N ASN A 480 -18.49 59.04 -36.20
CA ASN A 480 -18.81 60.51 -36.31
C ASN A 480 -18.80 60.85 -37.77
N PRO A 481 -19.89 61.39 -38.34
CA PRO A 481 -19.88 61.94 -39.75
C PRO A 481 -19.33 63.35 -39.73
N MET A 482 -18.32 63.60 -40.52
CA MET A 482 -18.06 64.92 -41.09
C MET A 482 -18.85 65.15 -42.41
#